data_7b309ae8f06e72e71a54b66ce2518dc2
#
_entry.id   7b309ae8f06e72e71a54b66ce2518dc2
#
_cell.length_a   1.000
_cell.length_b   1.000
_cell.length_c   1.000
_cell.angle_alpha   90.00
_cell.angle_beta   90.00
_cell.angle_gamma   90.00
#
_symmetry.space_group_name_H-M   'P 1'
#
loop_
_entity.id
_entity.type
_entity.pdbx_description
1 polymer ?
#
loop_
_entity_poly.entity_id
_entity_poly.type
_entity_poly.pdbx_seq_one_letter_code
_entity_poly.pdbx_strand_id
1 'polypeptide(L)'
;GWYYLKWYGLYGKFAEYSNSLAAMAKEKGLQPMAFNDGFYYDDNDDVEFDKDVIISYWSKGWWGYNLASPQYLASKGYKILNTNGDWYYVLGNHKNDEAYPLSKAIENTEKVPFKQLASTKYPEVNLPTTGSMLAIWADRPSAEYKEEEIFELMTAFADHNKDYFRADYKALREELAQIPENLEGYSTES
;
A
#
# COMPACT_ATOMS: atom_id res chain seq x y z
N GLY A 1 -0.33 3.33 19.00
CA GLY A 1 0.27 3.29 17.68
C GLY A 1 1.77 3.52 17.74
N TRP A 2 2.48 3.36 16.65
CA TRP A 2 3.94 3.50 16.51
C TRP A 2 4.47 4.85 16.99
N TYR A 3 3.70 5.92 16.84
CA TYR A 3 4.05 7.26 17.34
C TYR A 3 4.31 7.28 18.85
N TYR A 4 3.57 6.49 19.63
CA TYR A 4 3.80 6.38 21.07
C TYR A 4 5.14 5.74 21.41
N LEU A 5 5.64 4.83 20.57
CA LEU A 5 6.98 4.26 20.76
C LEU A 5 8.06 5.35 20.72
N LYS A 6 7.92 6.31 19.77
CA LYS A 6 8.81 7.47 19.71
C LYS A 6 8.66 8.34 20.96
N TRP A 7 7.45 8.64 21.37
CA TRP A 7 7.16 9.44 22.55
C TRP A 7 7.79 8.85 23.83
N TYR A 8 7.73 7.53 24.00
CA TYR A 8 8.31 6.84 25.16
C TYR A 8 9.78 6.44 24.98
N GLY A 9 10.48 6.91 23.97
CA GLY A 9 11.88 6.59 23.72
C GLY A 9 12.16 5.15 23.32
N LEU A 10 11.13 4.44 22.82
CA LEU A 10 11.22 3.03 22.43
C LEU A 10 11.36 2.84 20.91
N TYR A 11 11.45 3.94 20.16
CA TYR A 11 11.46 3.87 18.69
C TYR A 11 12.72 3.17 18.14
N GLY A 12 13.87 3.36 18.77
CA GLY A 12 15.09 2.60 18.44
C GLY A 12 14.93 1.09 18.62
N LYS A 13 14.23 0.64 19.68
CA LYS A 13 13.92 -0.78 19.88
C LYS A 13 12.95 -1.32 18.84
N PHE A 14 12.02 -0.52 18.39
CA PHE A 14 11.15 -0.88 17.28
C PHE A 14 11.94 -1.04 15.98
N ALA A 15 12.90 -0.17 15.69
CA ALA A 15 13.77 -0.29 14.54
C ALA A 15 14.62 -1.57 14.59
N GLU A 16 15.24 -1.87 15.73
CA GLU A 16 15.98 -3.13 15.95
C GLU A 16 15.10 -4.37 15.68
N TYR A 17 13.88 -4.38 16.22
CA TYR A 17 12.93 -5.47 16.00
C TYR A 17 12.52 -5.59 14.51
N SER A 18 12.18 -4.48 13.88
CA SER A 18 11.82 -4.46 12.46
C SER A 18 12.96 -4.96 11.56
N ASN A 19 14.19 -4.57 11.88
CA ASN A 19 15.39 -5.03 11.17
C ASN A 19 15.61 -6.53 11.35
N SER A 20 15.32 -7.08 12.53
CA SER A 20 15.41 -8.53 12.75
C SER A 20 14.40 -9.31 11.90
N LEU A 21 13.18 -8.80 11.76
CA LEU A 21 12.16 -9.40 10.89
C LEU A 21 12.56 -9.32 9.42
N ALA A 22 13.10 -8.18 8.97
CA ALA A 22 13.60 -8.02 7.61
C ALA A 22 14.75 -9.01 7.32
N ALA A 23 15.68 -9.19 8.25
CA ALA A 23 16.75 -10.17 8.12
C ALA A 23 16.22 -11.60 8.00
N MET A 24 15.26 -11.99 8.85
CA MET A 24 14.62 -13.32 8.79
C MET A 24 13.90 -13.55 7.45
N ALA A 25 13.21 -12.55 6.91
CA ALA A 25 12.56 -12.64 5.61
C ALA A 25 13.60 -12.89 4.50
N LYS A 26 14.69 -12.11 4.50
CA LYS A 26 15.78 -12.25 3.51
C LYS A 26 16.46 -13.61 3.59
N GLU A 27 16.70 -14.15 4.76
CA GLU A 27 17.24 -15.52 4.95
C GLU A 27 16.35 -16.60 4.30
N LYS A 28 15.05 -16.34 4.20
CA LYS A 28 14.08 -17.21 3.51
C LYS A 28 13.91 -16.91 2.03
N GLY A 29 14.70 -16.01 1.45
CA GLY A 29 14.60 -15.58 0.06
C GLY A 29 13.40 -14.68 -0.22
N LEU A 30 12.78 -14.09 0.82
CA LEU A 30 11.65 -13.18 0.68
C LEU A 30 12.10 -11.73 0.62
N GLN A 31 11.38 -10.92 -0.15
CA GLN A 31 11.57 -9.47 -0.19
C GLN A 31 10.74 -8.82 0.92
N PRO A 32 11.37 -8.21 1.95
CA PRO A 32 10.62 -7.52 2.98
C PRO A 32 9.97 -6.26 2.45
N MET A 33 8.74 -6.01 2.88
CA MET A 33 7.97 -4.81 2.56
C MET A 33 7.19 -4.38 3.80
N ALA A 34 7.02 -3.07 3.99
CA ALA A 34 6.20 -2.52 5.06
C ALA A 34 5.54 -1.22 4.65
N PHE A 35 4.37 -0.93 5.23
CA PHE A 35 3.72 0.37 5.08
C PHE A 35 4.52 1.47 5.76
N ASN A 36 4.45 2.69 5.21
CA ASN A 36 5.29 3.81 5.67
C ASN A 36 4.92 4.36 7.05
N ASP A 37 3.78 4.04 7.59
CA ASP A 37 3.29 4.61 8.86
C ASP A 37 4.01 4.11 10.13
N GLY A 38 4.94 3.17 9.98
CA GLY A 38 5.89 2.77 11.03
C GLY A 38 7.32 3.27 10.83
N PHE A 39 7.63 3.89 9.69
CA PHE A 39 8.98 4.28 9.29
C PHE A 39 9.12 5.80 9.32
N TYR A 40 9.96 6.32 10.20
CA TYR A 40 10.29 7.72 10.37
C TYR A 40 9.07 8.64 10.56
N TYR A 41 9.13 9.41 11.60
CA TYR A 41 8.18 10.48 11.88
C TYR A 41 8.91 11.81 11.66
N ASP A 42 8.38 12.62 10.75
CA ASP A 42 9.08 13.77 10.18
C ASP A 42 10.36 13.37 9.40
N ASP A 43 11.06 14.33 8.83
CA ASP A 43 12.24 14.11 7.98
C ASP A 43 13.56 14.20 8.80
N ASN A 44 13.58 13.80 10.04
CA ASN A 44 14.72 14.03 10.94
C ASN A 44 14.99 12.92 11.97
N ASP A 45 14.37 11.76 11.82
CA ASP A 45 14.63 10.65 12.74
C ASP A 45 16.04 10.09 12.58
N ASP A 46 16.67 9.73 13.69
CA ASP A 46 18.03 9.23 13.78
C ASP A 46 18.14 7.69 13.82
N VAL A 47 17.00 6.99 13.81
CA VAL A 47 16.98 5.52 13.73
C VAL A 47 17.24 5.03 12.31
N GLU A 48 17.78 3.82 12.18
CA GLU A 48 18.04 3.21 10.88
C GLU A 48 17.27 1.90 10.73
N PHE A 49 16.41 1.85 9.70
CA PHE A 49 15.76 0.62 9.25
C PHE A 49 16.55 -0.01 8.11
N ASP A 50 16.38 -1.32 7.94
CA ASP A 50 17.00 -2.08 6.85
C ASP A 50 16.62 -1.50 5.48
N LYS A 51 17.62 -1.16 4.65
CA LYS A 51 17.41 -0.50 3.35
C LYS A 51 16.82 -1.42 2.27
N ASP A 52 16.82 -2.72 2.52
CA ASP A 52 16.20 -3.68 1.60
C ASP A 52 14.67 -3.74 1.78
N VAL A 53 14.13 -3.14 2.84
CA VAL A 53 12.68 -3.04 3.01
C VAL A 53 12.09 -2.09 1.97
N ILE A 54 11.17 -2.59 1.15
CA ILE A 54 10.38 -1.75 0.24
C ILE A 54 9.34 -0.99 1.07
N ILE A 55 9.33 0.32 0.96
CA ILE A 55 8.35 1.17 1.68
C ILE A 55 7.10 1.34 0.84
N SER A 56 6.01 0.76 1.30
CA SER A 56 4.67 0.91 0.75
C SER A 56 4.08 2.22 1.24
N TYR A 57 4.15 3.26 0.40
CA TYR A 57 3.81 4.63 0.79
C TYR A 57 2.35 4.92 0.49
N TRP A 58 1.52 5.10 1.53
CA TRP A 58 0.08 5.28 1.38
C TRP A 58 -0.44 6.59 1.97
N SER A 59 0.23 7.14 2.99
CA SER A 59 -0.25 8.30 3.73
C SER A 59 0.91 9.18 4.19
N LYS A 60 0.64 10.48 4.29
CA LYS A 60 1.57 11.48 4.84
C LYS A 60 1.40 11.68 6.36
N GLY A 61 0.43 11.04 6.96
CA GLY A 61 0.12 11.15 8.38
C GLY A 61 -1.30 11.66 8.66
N TRP A 62 -1.62 11.75 9.93
CA TRP A 62 -2.93 12.17 10.43
C TRP A 62 -2.84 12.60 11.90
N TRP A 63 -3.89 13.22 12.42
CA TRP A 63 -4.03 13.60 13.82
C TRP A 63 -2.86 14.37 14.43
N GLY A 64 -2.32 15.34 13.70
CA GLY A 64 -1.32 16.26 14.22
C GLY A 64 0.11 15.75 14.24
N TYR A 65 0.39 14.59 13.65
CA TYR A 65 1.75 14.17 13.36
C TYR A 65 1.92 13.81 11.89
N ASN A 66 3.11 14.02 11.38
CA ASN A 66 3.50 13.73 10.02
C ASN A 66 4.34 12.47 9.97
N LEU A 67 4.15 11.69 8.91
CA LEU A 67 5.09 10.66 8.49
C LEU A 67 6.17 11.29 7.61
N ALA A 68 7.31 10.63 7.53
CA ALA A 68 8.40 11.10 6.68
C ALA A 68 7.95 11.30 5.23
N SER A 69 8.50 12.30 4.57
CA SER A 69 8.21 12.56 3.18
C SER A 69 8.78 11.46 2.26
N PRO A 70 8.17 11.21 1.09
CA PRO A 70 8.73 10.27 0.12
C PRO A 70 10.14 10.67 -0.32
N GLN A 71 10.42 11.99 -0.41
CA GLN A 71 11.74 12.51 -0.76
C GLN A 71 12.79 12.13 0.29
N TYR A 72 12.43 12.25 1.58
CA TYR A 72 13.32 11.86 2.67
C TYR A 72 13.62 10.36 2.62
N LEU A 73 12.61 9.51 2.46
CA LEU A 73 12.79 8.07 2.34
C LEU A 73 13.67 7.71 1.12
N ALA A 74 13.42 8.33 -0.03
CA ALA A 74 14.23 8.12 -1.23
C ALA A 74 15.68 8.58 -1.03
N SER A 75 15.91 9.71 -0.34
CA SER A 75 17.25 10.22 -0.03
C SER A 75 18.02 9.30 0.91
N LYS A 76 17.33 8.54 1.75
CA LYS A 76 17.91 7.49 2.59
C LYS A 76 18.17 6.18 1.84
N GLY A 77 17.78 6.07 0.58
CA GLY A 77 18.05 4.91 -0.27
C GLY A 77 16.96 3.84 -0.28
N TYR A 78 15.77 4.12 0.28
CA TYR A 78 14.65 3.17 0.23
C TYR A 78 14.02 3.10 -1.16
N LYS A 79 13.60 1.91 -1.53
CA LYS A 79 12.69 1.70 -2.66
C LYS A 79 11.25 1.99 -2.20
N ILE A 80 10.49 2.70 -3.03
CA ILE A 80 9.13 3.10 -2.71
C ILE A 80 8.16 2.39 -3.65
N LEU A 81 7.13 1.76 -3.07
CA LEU A 81 5.96 1.25 -3.76
C LEU A 81 4.81 2.24 -3.54
N ASN A 82 4.18 2.69 -4.62
CA ASN A 82 3.06 3.62 -4.52
C ASN A 82 1.78 2.88 -4.13
N THR A 83 1.34 3.09 -2.91
CA THR A 83 0.10 2.53 -2.37
C THR A 83 -0.86 3.63 -1.94
N ASN A 84 -1.00 4.64 -2.76
CA ASN A 84 -1.78 5.83 -2.45
C ASN A 84 -3.13 5.49 -1.82
N GLY A 85 -3.38 6.00 -0.62
CA GLY A 85 -4.60 5.73 0.13
C GLY A 85 -5.88 6.22 -0.56
N ASP A 86 -5.78 7.11 -1.53
CA ASP A 86 -6.93 7.56 -2.32
C ASP A 86 -7.53 6.45 -3.20
N TRP A 87 -6.78 5.39 -3.48
CA TRP A 87 -7.28 4.21 -4.22
C TRP A 87 -7.89 3.15 -3.30
N TYR A 88 -7.83 3.32 -1.98
CA TYR A 88 -8.26 2.32 -1.03
C TYR A 88 -9.79 2.18 -1.02
N TYR A 89 -10.22 0.95 -0.81
CA TYR A 89 -11.60 0.60 -0.54
C TYR A 89 -11.71 -0.19 0.76
N VAL A 90 -12.65 0.19 1.60
CA VAL A 90 -13.06 -0.60 2.76
C VAL A 90 -14.36 -1.30 2.43
N LEU A 91 -14.35 -2.63 2.42
CA LEU A 91 -15.50 -3.48 2.04
C LEU A 91 -16.76 -3.06 2.77
N GLY A 92 -17.85 -2.86 2.02
CA GLY A 92 -19.14 -2.42 2.54
C GLY A 92 -19.29 -0.91 2.70
N ASN A 93 -18.26 -0.11 2.44
CA ASN A 93 -18.37 1.34 2.45
C ASN A 93 -18.81 1.85 1.07
N HIS A 94 -20.04 2.31 0.96
CA HIS A 94 -20.64 2.77 -0.31
C HIS A 94 -20.95 4.27 -0.33
N LYS A 95 -21.08 4.90 0.84
CA LYS A 95 -21.47 6.31 0.98
C LYS A 95 -20.24 7.21 0.94
N ASN A 96 -20.36 8.36 0.31
CA ASN A 96 -19.27 9.33 0.18
C ASN A 96 -18.76 9.93 1.51
N ASP A 97 -19.54 9.83 2.58
CA ASP A 97 -19.17 10.28 3.91
C ASP A 97 -18.42 9.21 4.74
N GLU A 98 -18.36 7.99 4.23
CA GLU A 98 -17.57 6.91 4.81
C GLU A 98 -16.10 7.02 4.43
N ALA A 99 -15.22 6.43 5.23
CA ALA A 99 -13.80 6.33 4.91
C ALA A 99 -13.58 5.32 3.77
N TYR A 100 -12.88 5.75 2.74
CA TYR A 100 -12.51 4.89 1.61
C TYR A 100 -13.69 4.15 0.94
N PRO A 101 -14.73 4.88 0.47
CA PRO A 101 -15.87 4.25 -0.18
C PRO A 101 -15.54 3.80 -1.60
N LEU A 102 -16.25 2.77 -2.10
CA LEU A 102 -16.03 2.18 -3.41
C LEU A 102 -16.07 3.20 -4.56
N SER A 103 -17.12 4.04 -4.60
CA SER A 103 -17.28 5.04 -5.65
C SER A 103 -16.09 6.02 -5.75
N LYS A 104 -15.54 6.40 -4.59
CA LYS A 104 -14.40 7.29 -4.54
C LYS A 104 -13.10 6.59 -4.94
N ALA A 105 -12.93 5.34 -4.55
CA ALA A 105 -11.79 4.53 -4.96
C ALA A 105 -11.75 4.37 -6.48
N ILE A 106 -12.87 4.03 -7.13
CA ILE A 106 -13.00 3.91 -8.59
C ILE A 106 -12.69 5.27 -9.25
N GLU A 107 -13.35 6.36 -8.80
CA GLU A 107 -13.10 7.70 -9.32
C GLU A 107 -11.60 8.08 -9.24
N ASN A 108 -10.94 7.74 -8.15
CA ASN A 108 -9.54 8.08 -7.93
C ASN A 108 -8.58 7.22 -8.74
N THR A 109 -8.94 6.00 -9.15
CA THR A 109 -8.11 5.25 -10.11
C THR A 109 -7.99 5.98 -11.44
N GLU A 110 -8.98 6.78 -11.80
CA GLU A 110 -8.99 7.57 -13.04
C GLU A 110 -8.30 8.93 -12.88
N LYS A 111 -8.49 9.58 -11.72
CA LYS A 111 -8.10 10.97 -11.51
C LYS A 111 -6.72 11.14 -10.86
N VAL A 112 -6.30 10.16 -10.07
CA VAL A 112 -5.02 10.23 -9.33
C VAL A 112 -3.92 9.58 -10.15
N PRO A 113 -2.94 10.35 -10.65
CA PRO A 113 -1.84 9.79 -11.41
C PRO A 113 -1.05 8.74 -10.60
N PHE A 114 -0.68 7.63 -11.23
CA PHE A 114 0.14 6.60 -10.56
C PHE A 114 1.53 7.08 -10.14
N LYS A 115 1.96 8.24 -10.60
CA LYS A 115 3.17 8.92 -10.15
C LYS A 115 2.96 9.77 -8.89
N GLN A 116 1.71 10.05 -8.53
CA GLN A 116 1.41 10.81 -7.33
C GLN A 116 1.52 9.92 -6.11
N LEU A 117 2.45 10.23 -5.24
CA LEU A 117 2.61 9.59 -3.95
C LEU A 117 1.82 10.34 -2.88
N ALA A 118 1.18 9.59 -1.99
CA ALA A 118 0.25 10.10 -1.00
C ALA A 118 -1.07 10.64 -1.61
N SER A 119 -2.00 11.04 -0.74
CA SER A 119 -3.34 11.51 -1.10
C SER A 119 -3.31 12.77 -1.98
N THR A 120 -4.31 12.91 -2.85
CA THR A 120 -4.56 14.13 -3.65
C THR A 120 -4.64 15.42 -2.82
N LYS A 121 -4.82 15.32 -1.52
CA LYS A 121 -4.77 16.47 -0.59
C LYS A 121 -3.37 17.06 -0.40
N TYR A 122 -2.35 16.36 -0.85
CA TYR A 122 -0.95 16.73 -0.70
C TYR A 122 -0.31 17.04 -2.05
N PRO A 123 0.76 17.84 -2.09
CA PRO A 123 1.49 18.11 -3.32
C PRO A 123 1.96 16.83 -4.00
N GLU A 124 1.91 16.81 -5.32
CA GLU A 124 2.49 15.72 -6.10
C GLU A 124 3.99 15.59 -5.83
N VAL A 125 4.43 14.34 -5.75
CA VAL A 125 5.83 13.99 -5.60
C VAL A 125 6.22 13.09 -6.75
N ASN A 126 6.99 13.62 -7.68
CA ASN A 126 7.47 12.87 -8.83
C ASN A 126 8.78 12.15 -8.47
N LEU A 127 8.66 10.96 -7.90
CA LEU A 127 9.79 10.09 -7.58
C LEU A 127 9.66 8.75 -8.31
N PRO A 128 10.78 8.11 -8.65
CA PRO A 128 10.76 6.73 -9.15
C PRO A 128 10.15 5.80 -8.11
N THR A 129 9.19 4.98 -8.54
CA THR A 129 8.58 3.94 -7.72
C THR A 129 8.84 2.57 -8.31
N THR A 130 8.77 1.52 -7.48
CA THR A 130 8.91 0.13 -7.93
C THR A 130 7.63 -0.40 -8.58
N GLY A 131 6.53 0.34 -8.47
CA GLY A 131 5.21 -0.01 -8.98
C GLY A 131 4.11 0.64 -8.16
N SER A 132 2.88 0.17 -8.35
CA SER A 132 1.69 0.64 -7.63
C SER A 132 0.91 -0.54 -7.06
N MET A 133 0.27 -0.34 -5.91
CA MET A 133 -0.53 -1.36 -5.23
C MET A 133 -1.88 -0.79 -4.80
N LEU A 134 -2.94 -1.52 -5.12
CA LEU A 134 -4.28 -1.27 -4.61
C LEU A 134 -4.48 -2.00 -3.28
N ALA A 135 -5.16 -1.38 -2.33
CA ALA A 135 -5.55 -2.04 -1.09
C ALA A 135 -7.08 -2.09 -0.92
N ILE A 136 -7.56 -3.29 -0.62
CA ILE A 136 -8.97 -3.54 -0.28
C ILE A 136 -8.98 -4.09 1.14
N TRP A 137 -9.62 -3.36 2.06
CA TRP A 137 -9.60 -3.65 3.49
C TRP A 137 -10.88 -4.30 3.96
N ALA A 138 -10.77 -5.36 4.75
CA ALA A 138 -11.89 -6.06 5.36
C ALA A 138 -12.03 -5.69 6.86
N ASP A 139 -12.07 -4.39 7.17
CA ASP A 139 -12.13 -3.89 8.55
C ASP A 139 -13.45 -4.21 9.25
N ARG A 140 -14.48 -4.54 8.49
CA ARG A 140 -15.81 -4.88 8.96
C ARG A 140 -16.20 -6.28 8.52
N PRO A 141 -15.93 -7.34 9.32
CA PRO A 141 -16.17 -8.72 8.91
C PRO A 141 -17.63 -9.06 8.58
N SER A 142 -18.58 -8.26 9.09
CA SER A 142 -20.01 -8.41 8.82
C SER A 142 -20.54 -7.51 7.70
N ALA A 143 -19.68 -6.75 7.03
CA ALA A 143 -20.12 -5.86 5.96
C ALA A 143 -20.55 -6.68 4.74
N GLU A 144 -21.71 -6.37 4.19
CA GLU A 144 -22.15 -6.89 2.92
C GLU A 144 -21.40 -6.19 1.79
N TYR A 145 -20.86 -6.96 0.87
CA TYR A 145 -20.24 -6.49 -0.36
C TYR A 145 -20.52 -7.48 -1.48
N LYS A 146 -20.34 -7.05 -2.71
CA LYS A 146 -20.48 -7.91 -3.89
C LYS A 146 -19.11 -8.12 -4.52
N GLU A 147 -18.85 -9.33 -4.97
CA GLU A 147 -17.59 -9.65 -5.65
C GLU A 147 -17.40 -8.80 -6.91
N GLU A 148 -18.48 -8.53 -7.64
CA GLU A 148 -18.47 -7.69 -8.83
C GLU A 148 -17.90 -6.28 -8.55
N GLU A 149 -18.15 -5.72 -7.36
CA GLU A 149 -17.63 -4.42 -6.94
C GLU A 149 -16.11 -4.45 -6.79
N ILE A 150 -15.58 -5.56 -6.26
CA ILE A 150 -14.13 -5.78 -6.13
C ILE A 150 -13.51 -5.88 -7.53
N PHE A 151 -14.11 -6.66 -8.41
CA PHE A 151 -13.62 -6.81 -9.79
C PHE A 151 -13.70 -5.51 -10.57
N GLU A 152 -14.75 -4.72 -10.39
CA GLU A 152 -14.87 -3.41 -11.00
C GLU A 152 -13.70 -2.50 -10.60
N LEU A 153 -13.42 -2.38 -9.31
CA LEU A 153 -12.32 -1.57 -8.80
C LEU A 153 -10.96 -2.10 -9.28
N MET A 154 -10.75 -3.40 -9.22
CA MET A 154 -9.50 -4.02 -9.69
C MET A 154 -9.29 -3.79 -11.19
N THR A 155 -10.35 -3.90 -11.98
CA THR A 155 -10.30 -3.66 -13.42
C THR A 155 -10.00 -2.19 -13.72
N ALA A 156 -10.69 -1.26 -13.04
CA ALA A 156 -10.42 0.16 -13.19
C ALA A 156 -8.96 0.49 -12.84
N PHE A 157 -8.47 -0.01 -11.72
CA PHE A 157 -7.06 0.18 -11.30
C PHE A 157 -6.09 -0.38 -12.34
N ALA A 158 -6.33 -1.59 -12.82
CA ALA A 158 -5.47 -2.25 -13.79
C ALA A 158 -5.47 -1.53 -15.16
N ASP A 159 -6.62 -1.10 -15.64
CA ASP A 159 -6.76 -0.41 -16.95
C ASP A 159 -6.04 0.94 -16.94
N HIS A 160 -6.11 1.70 -15.85
CA HIS A 160 -5.38 2.96 -15.72
C HIS A 160 -3.88 2.78 -15.47
N ASN A 161 -3.48 1.63 -14.95
CA ASN A 161 -2.09 1.30 -14.67
C ASN A 161 -1.39 0.57 -15.85
N LYS A 162 -2.12 0.22 -16.90
CA LYS A 162 -1.62 -0.57 -18.06
C LYS A 162 -0.39 0.02 -18.74
N ASP A 163 -0.26 1.33 -18.74
CA ASP A 163 0.88 2.02 -19.35
C ASP A 163 2.18 1.85 -18.53
N TYR A 164 2.05 1.41 -17.27
CA TYR A 164 3.16 1.10 -16.37
C TYR A 164 3.51 -0.39 -16.37
N PHE A 165 2.53 -1.26 -16.65
CA PHE A 165 2.73 -2.68 -16.85
C PHE A 165 2.91 -2.93 -18.34
N ARG A 166 4.10 -3.10 -18.80
CA ARG A 166 4.48 -3.38 -20.20
C ARG A 166 3.73 -4.62 -20.76
N ALA A 167 4.21 -5.14 -21.91
CA ALA A 167 3.60 -6.25 -22.65
C ALA A 167 3.18 -7.48 -21.80
N ASP A 168 3.83 -7.69 -20.67
CA ASP A 168 3.56 -8.79 -19.73
C ASP A 168 2.17 -8.72 -19.08
N TYR A 169 1.60 -7.51 -18.97
CA TYR A 169 0.26 -7.35 -18.38
C TYR A 169 -0.85 -8.02 -19.20
N LYS A 170 -0.75 -7.93 -20.52
CA LYS A 170 -1.73 -8.58 -21.41
C LYS A 170 -1.68 -10.10 -21.25
N ALA A 171 -0.48 -10.67 -21.18
CA ALA A 171 -0.28 -12.10 -20.96
C ALA A 171 -0.82 -12.53 -19.58
N LEU A 172 -0.53 -11.77 -18.53
CA LEU A 172 -1.04 -12.04 -17.18
C LEU A 172 -2.57 -11.99 -17.14
N ARG A 173 -3.20 -11.03 -17.80
CA ARG A 173 -4.66 -10.93 -17.87
C ARG A 173 -5.29 -12.11 -18.62
N GLU A 174 -4.64 -12.58 -19.68
CA GLU A 174 -5.06 -13.76 -20.42
C GLU A 174 -4.91 -15.04 -19.57
N GLU A 175 -3.85 -15.14 -18.75
CA GLU A 175 -3.67 -16.24 -17.79
C GLU A 175 -4.73 -16.20 -16.69
N LEU A 176 -4.99 -15.04 -16.09
CA LEU A 176 -6.01 -14.88 -15.04
C LEU A 176 -7.42 -15.19 -15.55
N ALA A 177 -7.72 -14.86 -16.80
CA ALA A 177 -9.00 -15.18 -17.42
C ALA A 177 -9.19 -16.71 -17.69
N GLN A 178 -8.12 -17.50 -17.60
CA GLN A 178 -8.15 -18.94 -17.75
C GLN A 178 -8.28 -19.70 -16.41
N ILE A 179 -8.17 -18.98 -15.28
CA ILE A 179 -8.41 -19.58 -13.96
C ILE A 179 -9.90 -19.92 -13.85
N PRO A 180 -10.27 -21.20 -13.62
CA PRO A 180 -11.67 -21.55 -13.47
C PRO A 180 -12.33 -20.76 -12.34
N GLU A 181 -13.57 -20.32 -12.54
CA GLU A 181 -14.37 -19.62 -11.51
C GLU A 181 -14.62 -20.47 -10.26
N ASN A 182 -14.39 -21.78 -10.32
CA ASN A 182 -14.50 -22.70 -9.22
C ASN A 182 -13.13 -23.01 -8.63
N LEU A 183 -12.81 -22.36 -7.53
CA LEU A 183 -11.73 -22.76 -6.61
C LEU A 183 -12.15 -23.97 -5.74
N GLU A 184 -12.93 -24.90 -6.28
CA GLU A 184 -13.22 -26.17 -5.63
C GLU A 184 -11.94 -26.99 -5.55
N GLY A 185 -11.28 -26.93 -4.41
CA GLY A 185 -10.06 -27.69 -4.15
C GLY A 185 -9.08 -27.06 -3.17
N TYR A 186 -9.27 -25.80 -2.79
CA TYR A 186 -8.53 -25.22 -1.68
C TYR A 186 -9.32 -25.37 -0.39
N SER A 187 -9.19 -26.54 0.25
CA SER A 187 -9.65 -26.70 1.63
C SER A 187 -8.66 -26.01 2.56
N THR A 188 -9.14 -25.05 3.33
CA THR A 188 -8.43 -24.51 4.50
C THR A 188 -8.65 -25.48 5.67
N GLU A 189 -8.25 -26.74 5.54
CA GLU A 189 -8.15 -27.65 6.66
C GLU A 189 -6.70 -27.69 7.16
N SER A 190 -6.49 -27.03 8.27
CA SER A 190 -5.49 -27.44 9.27
C SER A 190 -5.85 -26.85 10.62
#